data_ca060d652e20a59551bdc171fd37317d
#
_entry.id   ca060d652e20a59551bdc171fd37317d
#
_cell.length_a   1.000
_cell.length_b   1.000
_cell.length_c   1.000
_cell.angle_alpha   90.00
_cell.angle_beta   90.00
_cell.angle_gamma   90.00
#
_symmetry.space_group_name_H-M   'P 1'
#
loop_
_entity.id
_entity.type
_entity.pdbx_description
1 polymer ?
#
loop_
_entity_poly.entity_id
_entity_poly.type
_entity_poly.pdbx_seq_one_letter_code
_entity_poly.pdbx_strand_id
1 'polypeptide(L)'
;MKWAMIATWRMAIDGITEGSQLLKEGKRAGEAVETAIKMVEDYPFYKSVGYGGLPNENCEVELDAAYMDGDTLSIGAIGGIRDFKNPISIAKKLSEERFNCFLVGTGAEDYARKNGFERVNMLTDRAKQYYEKRKRETIEKGLSPYAGHDTVGMIALDCNKKMVAGTSTSGLFMKRRGRVGDSPVSGSGFYVDSEVGGASATGLGEDLMKGCISYEIVRLMREGYHPQEAADKAVSDLNDKLTKRRGKSGDLSVVCLNNKGKFGVATNIEGFTFSVITEEQKPTVYLCENENGKTTYEPASEEWLEAYLKRIKSPITFD
;
A
#
# COMPACT_ATOMS: atom_id res chain seq x y z
N MET A 1 -17.43 -1.17 21.01
CA MET A 1 -16.33 -0.18 20.83
C MET A 1 -15.95 -0.22 19.36
N LYS A 2 -15.92 0.93 18.69
CA LYS A 2 -15.69 0.96 17.23
C LYS A 2 -14.25 0.62 16.90
N TRP A 3 -14.09 -0.33 16.01
CA TRP A 3 -12.84 -0.67 15.36
C TRP A 3 -13.08 -0.79 13.85
N ALA A 4 -12.06 -0.55 13.05
CA ALA A 4 -12.14 -0.64 11.59
C ALA A 4 -10.77 -0.87 10.97
N MET A 5 -10.73 -1.51 9.79
CA MET A 5 -9.57 -1.57 8.92
C MET A 5 -9.97 -1.28 7.48
N ILE A 6 -9.16 -0.52 6.78
CA ILE A 6 -9.28 -0.30 5.33
C ILE A 6 -7.91 -0.46 4.68
N ALA A 7 -7.90 -1.03 3.48
CA ALA A 7 -6.66 -1.24 2.74
C ALA A 7 -6.86 -1.10 1.23
N THR A 8 -5.80 -0.70 0.54
CA THR A 8 -5.75 -0.69 -0.92
C THR A 8 -5.74 -2.12 -1.45
N TRP A 9 -6.41 -2.31 -2.58
CA TRP A 9 -6.47 -3.53 -3.38
C TRP A 9 -7.17 -4.73 -2.73
N ARG A 10 -7.69 -5.61 -3.58
CA ARG A 10 -8.28 -6.90 -3.17
C ARG A 10 -7.29 -7.78 -2.40
N MET A 11 -6.00 -7.69 -2.69
CA MET A 11 -4.99 -8.54 -2.05
C MET A 11 -4.96 -8.42 -0.52
N ALA A 12 -5.49 -7.35 0.04
CA ALA A 12 -5.51 -7.11 1.48
C ALA A 12 -6.65 -7.83 2.24
N ILE A 13 -7.65 -8.41 1.53
CA ILE A 13 -8.89 -8.91 2.18
C ILE A 13 -8.62 -9.99 3.23
N ASP A 14 -7.76 -10.95 2.92
CA ASP A 14 -7.43 -12.04 3.83
C ASP A 14 -6.69 -11.50 5.07
N GLY A 15 -5.76 -10.55 4.83
CA GLY A 15 -5.00 -9.89 5.89
C GLY A 15 -5.87 -9.04 6.82
N ILE A 16 -6.78 -8.19 6.29
CA ILE A 16 -7.66 -7.40 7.16
C ILE A 16 -8.69 -8.26 7.88
N THR A 17 -9.06 -9.41 7.32
CA THR A 17 -9.93 -10.37 7.99
C THR A 17 -9.26 -10.92 9.23
N GLU A 18 -8.01 -11.37 9.11
CA GLU A 18 -7.23 -11.87 10.25
C GLU A 18 -6.91 -10.73 11.24
N GLY A 19 -6.43 -9.58 10.76
CA GLY A 19 -6.15 -8.42 11.61
C GLY A 19 -7.38 -7.95 12.41
N SER A 20 -8.58 -8.08 11.84
CA SER A 20 -9.82 -7.75 12.53
C SER A 20 -10.12 -8.64 13.73
N GLN A 21 -9.68 -9.90 13.72
CA GLN A 21 -9.86 -10.80 14.88
C GLN A 21 -9.05 -10.24 16.07
N LEU A 22 -7.83 -9.78 15.82
CA LEU A 22 -7.01 -9.13 16.84
C LEU A 22 -7.71 -7.88 17.42
N LEU A 23 -8.33 -7.05 16.57
CA LEU A 23 -9.08 -5.88 17.03
C LEU A 23 -10.30 -6.26 17.86
N LYS A 24 -11.03 -7.32 17.49
CA LYS A 24 -12.15 -7.87 18.26
C LYS A 24 -11.72 -8.37 19.64
N GLU A 25 -10.51 -8.93 19.74
CA GLU A 25 -9.89 -9.37 20.99
C GLU A 25 -9.34 -8.20 21.83
N GLY A 26 -9.47 -6.96 21.37
CA GLY A 26 -8.99 -5.77 22.06
C GLY A 26 -7.48 -5.50 21.90
N LYS A 27 -6.82 -6.17 20.94
CA LYS A 27 -5.43 -5.89 20.59
C LYS A 27 -5.27 -4.53 19.92
N ARG A 28 -4.04 -4.02 19.88
CA ARG A 28 -3.71 -2.71 19.32
C ARG A 28 -3.77 -2.70 17.80
N ALA A 29 -4.12 -1.57 17.22
CA ALA A 29 -4.15 -1.36 15.77
C ALA A 29 -2.82 -1.75 15.08
N GLY A 30 -1.68 -1.52 15.75
CA GLY A 30 -0.36 -1.86 15.20
C GLY A 30 -0.10 -3.35 15.07
N GLU A 31 -0.66 -4.20 15.94
CA GLU A 31 -0.58 -5.66 15.81
C GLU A 31 -1.43 -6.12 14.62
N ALA A 32 -2.62 -5.55 14.47
CA ALA A 32 -3.53 -5.87 13.38
C ALA A 32 -2.97 -5.49 12.01
N VAL A 33 -2.39 -4.27 11.87
CA VAL A 33 -1.76 -3.80 10.62
C VAL A 33 -0.56 -4.66 10.26
N GLU A 34 0.33 -4.93 11.21
CA GLU A 34 1.51 -5.78 10.96
C GLU A 34 1.09 -7.17 10.50
N THR A 35 0.19 -7.83 11.22
CA THR A 35 -0.29 -9.18 10.87
C THR A 35 -0.92 -9.19 9.48
N ALA A 36 -1.77 -8.22 9.19
CA ALA A 36 -2.48 -8.15 7.92
C ALA A 36 -1.53 -7.91 6.73
N ILE A 37 -0.55 -7.00 6.87
CA ILE A 37 0.41 -6.73 5.79
C ILE A 37 1.37 -7.91 5.60
N LYS A 38 1.82 -8.58 6.66
CA LYS A 38 2.64 -9.78 6.56
C LYS A 38 1.99 -10.88 5.73
N MET A 39 0.68 -11.08 5.87
CA MET A 39 -0.05 -12.07 5.06
C MET A 39 0.01 -11.72 3.56
N VAL A 40 -0.02 -10.44 3.21
CA VAL A 40 0.16 -9.99 1.82
C VAL A 40 1.60 -10.19 1.36
N GLU A 41 2.58 -9.81 2.20
CA GLU A 41 4.01 -9.96 1.91
C GLU A 41 4.46 -11.41 1.72
N ASP A 42 3.84 -12.33 2.44
CA ASP A 42 4.19 -13.76 2.40
C ASP A 42 3.53 -14.52 1.24
N TYR A 43 2.52 -13.92 0.57
CA TYR A 43 1.78 -14.61 -0.47
C TYR A 43 2.44 -14.47 -1.85
N PRO A 44 3.03 -15.53 -2.42
CA PRO A 44 3.93 -15.45 -3.59
C PRO A 44 3.25 -15.10 -4.92
N PHE A 45 1.91 -15.02 -4.94
CA PHE A 45 1.16 -14.65 -6.14
C PHE A 45 0.79 -13.16 -6.18
N TYR A 46 1.05 -12.39 -5.10
CA TYR A 46 0.91 -10.95 -5.11
C TYR A 46 2.22 -10.29 -5.58
N LYS A 47 2.29 -10.10 -6.90
CA LYS A 47 3.51 -9.71 -7.61
C LYS A 47 4.04 -8.29 -7.31
N SER A 48 3.34 -7.49 -6.53
CA SER A 48 3.72 -6.10 -6.26
C SER A 48 4.19 -5.87 -4.83
N VAL A 49 4.21 -6.92 -3.98
CA VAL A 49 4.50 -6.83 -2.55
C VAL A 49 5.27 -8.06 -2.08
N GLY A 50 6.28 -7.89 -1.27
CA GLY A 50 6.91 -8.95 -0.49
C GLY A 50 7.54 -10.09 -1.30
N TYR A 51 7.33 -11.32 -0.83
CA TYR A 51 7.89 -12.53 -1.43
C TYR A 51 7.30 -12.81 -2.82
N GLY A 52 8.15 -12.80 -3.85
CA GLY A 52 7.72 -12.90 -5.25
C GLY A 52 7.31 -11.54 -5.86
N GLY A 53 7.62 -10.43 -5.20
CA GLY A 53 7.50 -9.10 -5.75
C GLY A 53 8.26 -8.95 -7.06
N LEU A 54 7.73 -8.16 -8.00
CA LEU A 54 8.37 -7.96 -9.30
C LEU A 54 9.69 -7.20 -9.12
N PRO A 55 10.76 -7.67 -9.80
CA PRO A 55 12.10 -7.15 -9.58
C PRO A 55 12.38 -5.83 -10.33
N ASN A 56 13.49 -5.21 -9.97
CA ASN A 56 14.07 -4.07 -10.65
C ASN A 56 14.70 -4.44 -12.01
N GLU A 57 15.33 -3.48 -12.70
CA GLU A 57 15.98 -3.65 -14.00
C GLU A 57 17.09 -4.71 -14.05
N ASN A 58 17.65 -5.05 -12.88
CA ASN A 58 18.71 -6.07 -12.71
C ASN A 58 18.18 -7.42 -12.24
N CYS A 59 16.85 -7.63 -12.26
CA CYS A 59 16.22 -8.84 -11.74
C CYS A 59 16.45 -9.07 -10.24
N GLU A 60 16.55 -8.00 -9.45
CA GLU A 60 16.65 -8.03 -7.98
C GLU A 60 15.35 -7.51 -7.37
N VAL A 61 14.82 -8.19 -6.34
CA VAL A 61 13.63 -7.71 -5.61
C VAL A 61 14.09 -6.71 -4.55
N GLU A 62 13.68 -5.46 -4.72
CA GLU A 62 13.84 -4.38 -3.75
C GLU A 62 12.49 -4.00 -3.16
N LEU A 63 12.39 -3.98 -1.83
CA LEU A 63 11.16 -3.76 -1.09
C LEU A 63 11.20 -2.45 -0.32
N ASP A 64 10.05 -1.80 -0.25
CA ASP A 64 9.82 -0.59 0.53
C ASP A 64 8.68 -0.86 1.51
N ALA A 65 8.78 -0.39 2.75
CA ALA A 65 7.71 -0.48 3.73
C ALA A 65 7.77 0.66 4.74
N ALA A 66 6.63 1.00 5.30
CA ALA A 66 6.55 1.95 6.41
C ALA A 66 5.47 1.58 7.41
N TYR A 67 5.68 2.03 8.63
CA TYR A 67 4.76 1.94 9.75
C TYR A 67 4.68 3.29 10.46
N MET A 68 3.48 3.74 10.80
CA MET A 68 3.29 4.96 11.59
C MET A 68 2.22 4.73 12.65
N ASP A 69 2.57 5.04 13.89
CA ASP A 69 1.64 5.09 15.02
C ASP A 69 1.07 6.51 15.14
N GLY A 70 -0.24 6.65 14.97
CA GLY A 70 -0.92 7.94 15.00
C GLY A 70 -1.12 8.54 16.40
N ASP A 71 -0.87 7.80 17.46
CA ASP A 71 -0.95 8.28 18.84
C ASP A 71 0.34 8.97 19.26
N THR A 72 1.47 8.37 18.92
CA THR A 72 2.81 8.87 19.28
C THR A 72 3.47 9.65 18.15
N LEU A 73 2.93 9.56 16.93
CA LEU A 73 3.50 10.03 15.67
C LEU A 73 4.87 9.37 15.35
N SER A 74 5.14 8.22 15.97
CA SER A 74 6.36 7.44 15.68
C SER A 74 6.28 6.85 14.28
N ILE A 75 7.38 6.96 13.55
CA ILE A 75 7.51 6.47 12.17
C ILE A 75 8.70 5.55 12.08
N GLY A 76 8.54 4.43 11.37
CA GLY A 76 9.64 3.64 10.85
C GLY A 76 9.43 3.38 9.37
N ALA A 77 10.45 3.64 8.57
CA ALA A 77 10.39 3.45 7.13
C ALA A 77 11.68 2.81 6.59
N ILE A 78 11.52 1.93 5.62
CA ILE A 78 12.64 1.32 4.90
C ILE A 78 12.40 1.40 3.39
N GLY A 79 13.46 1.65 2.64
CA GLY A 79 13.39 1.72 1.19
C GLY A 79 14.51 0.92 0.54
N GLY A 80 14.17 0.20 -0.55
CA GLY A 80 15.13 -0.58 -1.32
C GLY A 80 15.83 -1.70 -0.58
N ILE A 81 15.21 -2.26 0.47
CA ILE A 81 15.77 -3.41 1.20
C ILE A 81 15.67 -4.68 0.35
N ARG A 82 16.69 -5.53 0.41
CA ARG A 82 16.76 -6.80 -0.34
C ARG A 82 16.92 -7.97 0.59
N ASP A 83 16.33 -9.10 0.18
CA ASP A 83 16.54 -10.40 0.83
C ASP A 83 16.09 -10.46 2.30
N PHE A 84 15.04 -9.74 2.68
CA PHE A 84 14.42 -9.87 3.99
C PHE A 84 12.91 -10.02 3.87
N LYS A 85 12.35 -11.00 4.56
CA LYS A 85 10.90 -11.17 4.71
C LYS A 85 10.32 -10.07 5.59
N ASN A 86 9.04 -9.81 5.35
CA ASN A 86 8.21 -8.94 6.16
C ASN A 86 8.84 -7.57 6.44
N PRO A 87 9.14 -6.79 5.39
CA PRO A 87 9.65 -5.44 5.54
C PRO A 87 8.78 -4.56 6.45
N ILE A 88 7.48 -4.82 6.54
CA ILE A 88 6.60 -4.12 7.49
C ILE A 88 7.02 -4.32 8.95
N SER A 89 7.47 -5.52 9.32
CA SER A 89 7.94 -5.80 10.70
C SER A 89 9.27 -5.08 10.99
N ILE A 90 10.13 -4.95 9.99
CA ILE A 90 11.38 -4.18 10.11
C ILE A 90 11.05 -2.70 10.29
N ALA A 91 10.12 -2.15 9.48
CA ALA A 91 9.67 -0.77 9.61
C ALA A 91 9.01 -0.51 10.97
N LYS A 92 8.16 -1.42 11.45
CA LYS A 92 7.56 -1.33 12.79
C LYS A 92 8.61 -1.34 13.89
N LYS A 93 9.62 -2.22 13.81
CA LYS A 93 10.71 -2.24 14.77
C LYS A 93 11.51 -0.93 14.75
N LEU A 94 11.77 -0.39 13.55
CA LEU A 94 12.46 0.89 13.39
C LEU A 94 11.67 2.08 13.94
N SER A 95 10.33 2.01 13.97
CA SER A 95 9.49 3.07 14.56
C SER A 95 9.64 3.25 16.08
N GLU A 96 10.27 2.30 16.75
CA GLU A 96 10.63 2.41 18.17
C GLU A 96 11.85 3.33 18.40
N GLU A 97 12.62 3.61 17.34
CA GLU A 97 13.79 4.46 17.39
C GLU A 97 13.40 5.95 17.30
N ARG A 98 14.01 6.77 18.16
CA ARG A 98 13.78 8.24 18.10
C ARG A 98 14.48 8.89 16.90
N PHE A 99 15.65 8.36 16.54
CA PHE A 99 16.49 8.87 15.46
C PHE A 99 16.70 7.77 14.42
N ASN A 100 17.10 8.17 13.21
CA ASN A 100 17.36 7.23 12.10
C ASN A 100 16.13 6.37 11.74
N CYS A 101 14.93 6.94 11.85
CA CYS A 101 13.67 6.23 11.62
C CYS A 101 13.37 5.92 10.14
N PHE A 102 14.25 6.32 9.21
CA PHE A 102 14.15 6.00 7.79
C PHE A 102 15.51 5.53 7.27
N LEU A 103 15.62 4.25 6.94
CA LEU A 103 16.84 3.62 6.42
C LEU A 103 16.61 3.08 5.00
N VAL A 104 17.66 3.10 4.18
CA VAL A 104 17.58 2.66 2.78
C VAL A 104 18.70 1.69 2.41
N GLY A 105 18.41 0.79 1.45
CA GLY A 105 19.38 -0.14 0.87
C GLY A 105 20.16 -0.93 1.93
N THR A 106 21.50 -0.93 1.81
CA THR A 106 22.37 -1.69 2.72
C THR A 106 22.26 -1.26 4.18
N GLY A 107 21.95 0.02 4.46
CA GLY A 107 21.70 0.48 5.83
C GLY A 107 20.46 -0.16 6.44
N ALA A 108 19.39 -0.34 5.67
CA ALA A 108 18.20 -1.08 6.10
C ALA A 108 18.49 -2.58 6.28
N GLU A 109 19.31 -3.19 5.39
CA GLU A 109 19.73 -4.59 5.48
C GLU A 109 20.59 -4.84 6.76
N ASP A 110 21.50 -3.92 7.09
CA ASP A 110 22.34 -4.01 8.29
C ASP A 110 21.49 -3.88 9.57
N TYR A 111 20.54 -2.96 9.58
CA TYR A 111 19.59 -2.82 10.69
C TYR A 111 18.75 -4.09 10.87
N ALA A 112 18.20 -4.64 9.78
CA ALA A 112 17.41 -5.86 9.82
C ALA A 112 18.22 -7.03 10.39
N ARG A 113 19.46 -7.24 9.91
CA ARG A 113 20.35 -8.29 10.38
C ARG A 113 20.69 -8.13 11.86
N LYS A 114 21.03 -6.91 12.29
CA LYS A 114 21.35 -6.60 13.69
C LYS A 114 20.19 -6.86 14.65
N ASN A 115 18.95 -6.70 14.17
CA ASN A 115 17.73 -6.94 14.94
C ASN A 115 17.15 -8.35 14.78
N GLY A 116 17.92 -9.30 14.21
CA GLY A 116 17.55 -10.71 14.15
C GLY A 116 16.55 -11.09 13.05
N PHE A 117 16.31 -10.22 12.09
CA PHE A 117 15.49 -10.58 10.92
C PHE A 117 16.25 -11.52 10.00
N GLU A 118 15.57 -12.58 9.55
CA GLU A 118 16.17 -13.61 8.69
C GLU A 118 16.34 -13.12 7.25
N ARG A 119 17.50 -13.40 6.68
CA ARG A 119 17.76 -13.14 5.26
C ARG A 119 17.19 -14.26 4.40
N VAL A 120 16.32 -13.91 3.46
CA VAL A 120 15.65 -14.85 2.55
C VAL A 120 15.65 -14.26 1.14
N ASN A 121 15.99 -15.06 0.12
CA ASN A 121 15.85 -14.61 -1.26
C ASN A 121 14.38 -14.35 -1.60
N MET A 122 14.06 -13.11 -1.93
CA MET A 122 12.70 -12.69 -2.22
C MET A 122 12.28 -12.90 -3.68
N LEU A 123 13.23 -13.21 -4.58
CA LEU A 123 12.96 -13.50 -5.98
C LEU A 123 12.48 -14.94 -6.16
N THR A 124 11.23 -15.13 -6.59
CA THR A 124 10.68 -16.43 -6.96
C THR A 124 10.91 -16.73 -8.45
N ASP A 125 10.86 -18.02 -8.84
CA ASP A 125 10.92 -18.42 -10.26
C ASP A 125 9.81 -17.76 -11.07
N ARG A 126 8.63 -17.59 -10.49
CA ARG A 126 7.50 -16.89 -11.11
C ARG A 126 7.82 -15.41 -11.37
N ALA A 127 8.38 -14.69 -10.40
CA ALA A 127 8.79 -13.30 -10.58
C ALA A 127 9.87 -13.16 -11.67
N LYS A 128 10.81 -14.11 -11.72
CA LYS A 128 11.83 -14.18 -12.77
C LYS A 128 11.23 -14.42 -14.14
N GLN A 129 10.22 -15.30 -14.26
CA GLN A 129 9.51 -15.52 -15.53
C GLN A 129 8.78 -14.25 -16.00
N TYR A 130 8.12 -13.52 -15.09
CA TYR A 130 7.53 -12.21 -15.42
C TYR A 130 8.59 -11.21 -15.92
N TYR A 131 9.73 -11.15 -15.28
CA TYR A 131 10.85 -10.29 -15.68
C TYR A 131 11.32 -10.63 -17.11
N GLU A 132 11.60 -11.90 -17.41
CA GLU A 132 12.05 -12.34 -18.72
C GLU A 132 11.02 -12.06 -19.81
N LYS A 133 9.73 -12.32 -19.54
CA LYS A 133 8.64 -11.98 -20.45
C LYS A 133 8.61 -10.48 -20.75
N ARG A 134 8.61 -9.65 -19.72
CA ARG A 134 8.55 -8.19 -19.88
C ARG A 134 9.76 -7.61 -20.59
N LYS A 135 10.93 -8.15 -20.32
CA LYS A 135 12.17 -7.76 -21.00
C LYS A 135 12.07 -7.99 -22.50
N ARG A 136 11.55 -9.16 -22.94
CA ARG A 136 11.29 -9.45 -24.35
C ARG A 136 10.28 -8.49 -24.96
N GLU A 137 9.13 -8.31 -24.32
CA GLU A 137 8.09 -7.38 -24.77
C GLU A 137 8.59 -5.92 -24.88
N THR A 138 9.46 -5.48 -23.96
CA THR A 138 10.06 -4.15 -24.01
C THR A 138 10.99 -4.01 -25.22
N ILE A 139 11.81 -5.04 -25.52
CA ILE A 139 12.71 -5.06 -26.67
C ILE A 139 11.94 -5.16 -27.97
N GLU A 140 11.01 -6.13 -28.08
CA GLU A 140 10.34 -6.48 -29.33
C GLU A 140 9.20 -5.52 -29.70
N LYS A 141 8.47 -5.03 -28.71
CA LYS A 141 7.25 -4.23 -28.90
C LYS A 141 7.39 -2.76 -28.48
N GLY A 142 8.55 -2.37 -27.98
CA GLY A 142 8.79 -0.98 -27.50
C GLY A 142 7.90 -0.60 -26.31
N LEU A 143 7.43 -1.57 -25.51
CA LEU A 143 6.55 -1.30 -24.37
C LEU A 143 7.31 -0.64 -23.22
N SER A 144 6.62 0.22 -22.47
CA SER A 144 7.18 0.78 -21.24
C SER A 144 7.48 -0.35 -20.24
N PRO A 145 8.67 -0.41 -19.65
CA PRO A 145 8.99 -1.40 -18.62
C PRO A 145 8.19 -1.18 -17.31
N TYR A 146 7.77 0.04 -17.04
CA TYR A 146 7.19 0.48 -15.75
C TYR A 146 5.68 0.22 -15.62
N ALA A 147 5.17 -0.90 -16.13
CA ALA A 147 3.77 -1.25 -15.98
C ALA A 147 3.54 -2.10 -14.72
N GLY A 148 2.53 -1.73 -13.95
CA GLY A 148 2.13 -2.41 -12.72
C GLY A 148 2.84 -1.86 -11.48
N HIS A 149 2.04 -1.26 -10.61
CA HIS A 149 2.46 -0.61 -9.38
C HIS A 149 1.32 -0.71 -8.38
N ASP A 150 1.28 -1.79 -7.62
CA ASP A 150 0.31 -1.94 -6.55
C ASP A 150 1.07 -1.88 -5.21
N THR A 151 0.58 -1.10 -4.30
CA THR A 151 1.08 -1.02 -2.93
C THR A 151 -0.03 -1.49 -2.00
N VAL A 152 0.26 -2.41 -1.09
CA VAL A 152 -0.63 -2.58 0.05
C VAL A 152 -0.40 -1.44 1.02
N GLY A 153 -1.42 -0.61 1.16
CA GLY A 153 -1.49 0.45 2.15
C GLY A 153 -2.69 0.21 3.04
N MET A 154 -2.54 0.38 4.35
CA MET A 154 -3.55 -0.03 5.31
C MET A 154 -3.65 0.94 6.46
N ILE A 155 -4.88 1.22 6.90
CA ILE A 155 -5.17 1.97 8.11
C ILE A 155 -6.04 1.11 9.02
N ALA A 156 -5.69 1.05 10.30
CA ALA A 156 -6.52 0.44 11.34
C ALA A 156 -6.85 1.44 12.44
N LEU A 157 -8.05 1.30 12.99
CA LEU A 157 -8.57 1.94 14.18
C LEU A 157 -8.90 0.85 15.21
N ASP A 158 -8.34 0.90 16.40
CA ASP A 158 -8.69 -0.04 17.49
C ASP A 158 -9.78 0.50 18.43
N CYS A 159 -10.23 -0.37 19.32
CA CYS A 159 -11.28 -0.04 20.30
C CYS A 159 -10.88 1.05 21.31
N ASN A 160 -9.58 1.37 21.43
CA ASN A 160 -9.06 2.45 22.27
C ASN A 160 -8.91 3.76 21.49
N LYS A 161 -9.45 3.82 20.26
CA LYS A 161 -9.35 4.96 19.33
C LYS A 161 -7.91 5.27 18.89
N LYS A 162 -7.00 4.30 18.99
CA LYS A 162 -5.65 4.43 18.45
C LYS A 162 -5.65 4.00 17.00
N MET A 163 -4.92 4.73 16.18
CA MET A 163 -4.85 4.48 14.75
C MET A 163 -3.41 4.22 14.30
N VAL A 164 -3.27 3.34 13.35
CA VAL A 164 -1.98 2.98 12.75
C VAL A 164 -2.13 2.93 11.24
N ALA A 165 -1.12 3.40 10.52
CA ALA A 165 -0.95 3.20 9.09
C ALA A 165 0.28 2.34 8.81
N GLY A 166 0.17 1.49 7.78
CA GLY A 166 1.30 0.70 7.27
C GLY A 166 1.24 0.56 5.76
N THR A 167 2.41 0.47 5.13
CA THR A 167 2.56 0.27 3.68
C THR A 167 3.60 -0.78 3.39
N SER A 168 3.44 -1.52 2.28
CA SER A 168 4.47 -2.41 1.73
C SER A 168 4.34 -2.55 0.22
N THR A 169 5.47 -2.57 -0.50
CA THR A 169 5.52 -2.67 -1.96
C THR A 169 6.87 -3.16 -2.45
N SER A 170 6.90 -3.73 -3.68
CA SER A 170 8.13 -3.90 -4.46
C SER A 170 8.37 -2.74 -5.46
N GLY A 171 7.48 -1.74 -5.48
CA GLY A 171 7.57 -0.57 -6.35
C GLY A 171 7.18 -0.87 -7.81
N LEU A 172 7.69 -0.05 -8.72
CA LEU A 172 7.45 -0.23 -10.15
C LEU A 172 8.19 -1.45 -10.70
N PHE A 173 7.55 -2.20 -11.59
CA PHE A 173 8.20 -3.31 -12.29
C PHE A 173 9.34 -2.80 -13.18
N MET A 174 10.50 -3.46 -13.14
CA MET A 174 11.73 -3.05 -13.83
C MET A 174 12.18 -1.62 -13.51
N LYS A 175 11.85 -1.13 -12.30
CA LYS A 175 12.36 0.15 -11.81
C LYS A 175 13.90 0.18 -11.85
N ARG A 176 14.47 1.36 -11.88
CA ARG A 176 15.93 1.51 -11.68
C ARG A 176 16.30 1.02 -10.30
N ARG A 177 17.44 0.37 -10.18
CA ARG A 177 17.99 -0.05 -8.89
C ARG A 177 18.06 1.13 -7.91
N GLY A 178 17.53 0.94 -6.70
CA GLY A 178 17.48 2.00 -5.68
C GLY A 178 16.33 3.00 -5.84
N ARG A 179 15.45 2.84 -6.85
CA ARG A 179 14.24 3.68 -6.93
C ARG A 179 13.30 3.35 -5.78
N VAL A 180 12.94 4.35 -5.02
CA VAL A 180 11.93 4.33 -3.97
C VAL A 180 10.77 5.23 -4.39
N GLY A 181 9.53 4.74 -4.24
CA GLY A 181 8.31 5.50 -4.51
C GLY A 181 7.79 6.24 -3.29
N ASP A 182 6.49 6.53 -3.30
CA ASP A 182 5.78 7.18 -2.20
C ASP A 182 5.62 6.31 -0.96
N SER A 183 5.57 4.99 -1.14
CA SER A 183 5.13 4.05 -0.08
C SER A 183 5.87 4.20 1.25
N PRO A 184 7.21 4.42 1.34
CA PRO A 184 7.88 4.64 2.62
C PRO A 184 7.99 6.12 3.00
N VAL A 185 7.39 7.04 2.23
CA VAL A 185 7.50 8.48 2.45
C VAL A 185 6.28 8.99 3.21
N SER A 186 6.49 9.35 4.48
CA SER A 186 5.45 9.94 5.33
C SER A 186 4.84 11.19 4.70
N GLY A 187 3.52 11.28 4.77
CA GLY A 187 2.74 12.35 4.13
C GLY A 187 2.36 12.03 2.68
N SER A 188 3.07 11.13 2.01
CA SER A 188 2.79 10.74 0.62
C SER A 188 2.12 9.38 0.52
N GLY A 189 2.84 8.28 0.76
CA GLY A 189 2.29 6.93 0.70
C GLY A 189 1.38 6.60 1.89
N PHE A 190 1.59 7.26 3.00
CA PHE A 190 0.80 7.11 4.22
C PHE A 190 0.90 8.35 5.12
N TYR A 191 -0.10 8.54 5.94
CA TYR A 191 -0.07 9.42 7.11
C TYR A 191 -1.19 9.04 8.07
N VAL A 192 -0.96 9.16 9.38
CA VAL A 192 -1.99 8.90 10.39
C VAL A 192 -1.79 9.76 11.64
N ASP A 193 -2.91 10.24 12.18
CA ASP A 193 -3.02 11.00 13.41
C ASP A 193 -4.28 10.49 14.15
N SER A 194 -4.11 9.87 15.31
CA SER A 194 -5.24 9.26 16.05
C SER A 194 -6.32 10.26 16.46
N GLU A 195 -5.99 11.55 16.55
CA GLU A 195 -6.98 12.59 16.85
C GLU A 195 -7.89 12.90 15.63
N VAL A 196 -7.47 12.53 14.41
CA VAL A 196 -8.15 12.88 13.17
C VAL A 196 -8.52 11.65 12.35
N GLY A 197 -7.50 10.94 11.87
CA GLY A 197 -7.65 9.83 10.94
C GLY A 197 -6.34 9.48 10.25
N GLY A 198 -6.41 8.56 9.28
CA GLY A 198 -5.27 8.16 8.47
C GLY A 198 -5.64 7.99 7.02
N ALA A 199 -4.63 8.05 6.15
CA ALA A 199 -4.75 7.80 4.72
C ALA A 199 -3.54 7.03 4.20
N SER A 200 -3.75 6.26 3.14
CA SER A 200 -2.69 5.61 2.38
C SER A 200 -2.97 5.65 0.89
N ALA A 201 -1.88 5.72 0.12
CA ALA A 201 -1.92 5.89 -1.32
C ALA A 201 -1.30 4.70 -2.06
N THR A 202 -1.71 4.52 -3.30
CA THR A 202 -1.14 3.59 -4.28
C THR A 202 -1.26 4.19 -5.68
N GLY A 203 -0.32 3.89 -6.57
CA GLY A 203 -0.32 4.43 -7.92
C GLY A 203 1.07 4.86 -8.37
N LEU A 204 1.16 5.92 -9.17
CA LEU A 204 2.46 6.47 -9.58
C LEU A 204 3.08 7.27 -8.43
N GLY A 205 4.01 6.67 -7.71
CA GLY A 205 4.63 7.22 -6.52
C GLY A 205 5.21 8.61 -6.70
N GLU A 206 5.84 8.86 -7.86
CA GLU A 206 6.41 10.16 -8.24
C GLU A 206 5.36 11.28 -8.30
N ASP A 207 4.10 10.96 -8.62
CA ASP A 207 3.03 11.93 -8.66
C ASP A 207 2.34 12.09 -7.30
N LEU A 208 2.15 10.99 -6.57
CA LEU A 208 1.62 10.99 -5.20
C LEU A 208 2.49 11.84 -4.26
N MET A 209 3.84 11.72 -4.38
CA MET A 209 4.79 12.54 -3.60
C MET A 209 4.66 14.03 -3.85
N LYS A 210 4.35 14.45 -5.09
CA LYS A 210 4.18 15.88 -5.42
C LYS A 210 3.00 16.55 -4.71
N GLY A 211 2.03 15.74 -4.29
CA GLY A 211 0.85 16.21 -3.56
C GLY A 211 0.94 16.04 -2.04
N CYS A 212 1.91 15.28 -1.52
CA CYS A 212 1.89 14.80 -0.13
C CYS A 212 0.49 14.28 0.24
N ILE A 213 -0.07 13.44 -0.65
CA ILE A 213 -1.51 13.23 -0.76
C ILE A 213 -2.15 12.66 0.51
N SER A 214 -1.46 11.76 1.21
CA SER A 214 -1.98 11.17 2.43
C SER A 214 -2.07 12.19 3.57
N TYR A 215 -1.09 13.08 3.70
CA TYR A 215 -1.16 14.19 4.67
C TYR A 215 -2.25 15.19 4.29
N GLU A 216 -2.41 15.52 3.00
CA GLU A 216 -3.45 16.43 2.53
C GLU A 216 -4.85 15.90 2.88
N ILE A 217 -5.11 14.61 2.72
CA ILE A 217 -6.38 13.99 3.10
C ILE A 217 -6.62 14.13 4.61
N VAL A 218 -5.61 13.82 5.45
CA VAL A 218 -5.74 13.96 6.91
C VAL A 218 -5.92 15.41 7.31
N ARG A 219 -5.25 16.36 6.63
CA ARG A 219 -5.45 17.79 6.83
C ARG A 219 -6.89 18.22 6.54
N LEU A 220 -7.46 17.77 5.41
CA LEU A 220 -8.85 18.04 5.05
C LEU A 220 -9.83 17.43 6.08
N MET A 221 -9.59 16.19 6.53
CA MET A 221 -10.40 15.59 7.61
C MET A 221 -10.31 16.41 8.93
N ARG A 222 -9.15 16.97 9.26
CA ARG A 222 -8.96 17.86 10.41
C ARG A 222 -9.78 19.16 10.28
N GLU A 223 -9.97 19.64 9.06
CA GLU A 223 -10.82 20.82 8.76
C GLU A 223 -12.33 20.48 8.75
N GLY A 224 -12.69 19.21 9.01
CA GLY A 224 -14.08 18.78 9.15
C GLY A 224 -14.69 18.11 7.92
N TYR A 225 -13.94 17.91 6.84
CA TYR A 225 -14.42 17.16 5.68
C TYR A 225 -14.72 15.71 6.05
N HIS A 226 -15.78 15.14 5.48
CA HIS A 226 -16.01 13.71 5.54
C HIS A 226 -14.85 12.97 4.82
N PRO A 227 -14.40 11.77 5.26
CA PRO A 227 -13.30 11.04 4.60
C PRO A 227 -13.47 10.90 3.08
N GLN A 228 -14.68 10.61 2.61
CA GLN A 228 -14.96 10.52 1.17
C GLN A 228 -14.73 11.85 0.44
N GLU A 229 -15.23 12.95 1.00
CA GLU A 229 -15.04 14.29 0.42
C GLU A 229 -13.56 14.70 0.44
N ALA A 230 -12.84 14.37 1.52
CA ALA A 230 -11.42 14.64 1.64
C ALA A 230 -10.59 13.87 0.60
N ALA A 231 -10.92 12.58 0.38
CA ALA A 231 -10.26 11.74 -0.61
C ALA A 231 -10.52 12.24 -2.05
N ASP A 232 -11.79 12.45 -2.42
CA ASP A 232 -12.17 12.93 -3.74
C ASP A 232 -11.50 14.28 -4.04
N LYS A 233 -11.56 15.22 -3.10
CA LYS A 233 -10.95 16.54 -3.26
C LYS A 233 -9.42 16.44 -3.43
N ALA A 234 -8.73 15.69 -2.62
CA ALA A 234 -7.27 15.58 -2.68
C ALA A 234 -6.81 14.96 -4.01
N VAL A 235 -7.49 13.90 -4.49
CA VAL A 235 -7.16 13.24 -5.76
C VAL A 235 -7.48 14.15 -6.94
N SER A 236 -8.67 14.78 -6.97
CA SER A 236 -9.05 15.70 -8.03
C SER A 236 -8.12 16.91 -8.13
N ASP A 237 -7.85 17.57 -7.00
CA ASP A 237 -6.97 18.75 -6.96
C ASP A 237 -5.54 18.41 -7.43
N LEU A 238 -5.00 17.25 -7.05
CA LEU A 238 -3.68 16.81 -7.48
C LEU A 238 -3.67 16.45 -8.98
N ASN A 239 -4.66 15.69 -9.43
CA ASN A 239 -4.84 15.32 -10.84
C ASN A 239 -4.87 16.55 -11.75
N ASP A 240 -5.70 17.54 -11.41
CA ASP A 240 -5.86 18.77 -12.18
C ASP A 240 -4.57 19.61 -12.18
N LYS A 241 -3.92 19.69 -11.01
CA LYS A 241 -2.64 20.41 -10.86
C LYS A 241 -1.53 19.80 -11.71
N LEU A 242 -1.43 18.47 -11.74
CA LEU A 242 -0.45 17.74 -12.53
C LEU A 242 -0.76 17.86 -14.03
N THR A 243 -2.01 17.66 -14.41
CA THR A 243 -2.46 17.80 -15.79
C THR A 243 -2.18 19.22 -16.32
N LYS A 244 -2.51 20.25 -15.55
CA LYS A 244 -2.24 21.65 -15.92
C LYS A 244 -0.74 21.96 -16.04
N ARG A 245 0.11 21.43 -15.17
CA ARG A 245 1.53 21.78 -15.09
C ARG A 245 2.43 20.89 -15.93
N ARG A 246 2.03 19.63 -16.17
CA ARG A 246 2.86 18.60 -16.79
C ARG A 246 2.23 17.95 -18.01
N GLY A 247 1.01 18.36 -18.38
CA GLY A 247 0.26 17.79 -19.50
C GLY A 247 -0.51 16.51 -19.17
N LYS A 248 -0.15 15.82 -18.07
CA LYS A 248 -0.83 14.60 -17.63
C LYS A 248 -0.59 14.35 -16.14
N SER A 249 -1.47 13.58 -15.54
CA SER A 249 -1.29 12.91 -14.25
C SER A 249 -1.04 11.42 -14.46
N GLY A 250 -0.29 10.81 -13.54
CA GLY A 250 -0.24 9.36 -13.41
C GLY A 250 -1.42 8.82 -12.60
N ASP A 251 -1.33 7.53 -12.27
CA ASP A 251 -2.34 6.82 -11.49
C ASP A 251 -2.29 7.29 -10.03
N LEU A 252 -3.44 7.71 -9.50
CA LEU A 252 -3.61 8.20 -8.14
C LEU A 252 -4.80 7.45 -7.51
N SER A 253 -4.55 6.64 -6.48
CA SER A 253 -5.60 5.98 -5.74
C SER A 253 -5.31 6.04 -4.24
N VAL A 254 -6.33 6.28 -3.43
CA VAL A 254 -6.19 6.47 -1.99
C VAL A 254 -7.31 5.79 -1.23
N VAL A 255 -7.00 5.37 0.00
CA VAL A 255 -7.98 4.96 1.00
C VAL A 255 -7.75 5.78 2.25
N CYS A 256 -8.80 6.12 2.98
CA CYS A 256 -8.68 6.83 4.26
C CYS A 256 -9.75 6.39 5.26
N LEU A 257 -9.45 6.58 6.53
CA LEU A 257 -10.29 6.22 7.66
C LEU A 257 -10.17 7.31 8.73
N ASN A 258 -11.29 7.79 9.27
CA ASN A 258 -11.23 8.71 10.39
C ASN A 258 -11.33 7.97 11.74
N ASN A 259 -11.06 8.69 12.83
CA ASN A 259 -11.11 8.17 14.21
C ASN A 259 -12.52 7.85 14.72
N LYS A 260 -13.55 8.00 13.86
CA LYS A 260 -14.95 7.62 14.12
C LYS A 260 -15.35 6.35 13.35
N GLY A 261 -14.41 5.72 12.62
CA GLY A 261 -14.64 4.52 11.81
C GLY A 261 -15.36 4.78 10.48
N LYS A 262 -15.43 6.03 10.02
CA LYS A 262 -15.89 6.36 8.67
C LYS A 262 -14.73 6.35 7.70
N PHE A 263 -14.94 5.82 6.52
CA PHE A 263 -13.91 5.72 5.49
C PHE A 263 -14.24 6.50 4.23
N GLY A 264 -13.23 6.70 3.40
CA GLY A 264 -13.34 7.30 2.09
C GLY A 264 -12.30 6.70 1.14
N VAL A 265 -12.60 6.76 -0.15
CA VAL A 265 -11.80 6.20 -1.23
C VAL A 265 -11.86 7.12 -2.43
N ALA A 266 -10.74 7.37 -3.08
CA ALA A 266 -10.72 8.10 -4.34
C ALA A 266 -9.68 7.53 -5.29
N THR A 267 -9.97 7.61 -6.59
CA THR A 267 -9.09 7.14 -7.65
C THR A 267 -9.31 7.94 -8.94
N ASN A 268 -8.28 8.04 -9.76
CA ASN A 268 -8.38 8.56 -11.14
C ASN A 268 -8.23 7.47 -12.21
N ILE A 269 -8.20 6.18 -11.80
CA ILE A 269 -8.06 5.05 -12.71
C ILE A 269 -9.27 4.11 -12.63
N GLU A 270 -9.49 3.38 -13.71
CA GLU A 270 -10.44 2.27 -13.75
C GLU A 270 -9.86 1.02 -13.06
N GLY A 271 -10.75 0.24 -12.44
CA GLY A 271 -10.38 -1.05 -11.87
C GLY A 271 -9.59 -0.99 -10.57
N PHE A 272 -9.53 0.16 -9.89
CA PHE A 272 -9.03 0.21 -8.53
C PHE A 272 -9.97 -0.57 -7.61
N THR A 273 -9.40 -1.29 -6.67
CA THR A 273 -10.15 -2.05 -5.67
C THR A 273 -9.64 -1.71 -4.27
N PHE A 274 -10.51 -1.80 -3.29
CA PHE A 274 -10.11 -1.70 -1.89
C PHE A 274 -10.83 -2.73 -1.04
N SER A 275 -10.29 -2.99 0.13
CA SER A 275 -10.85 -3.92 1.10
C SER A 275 -11.13 -3.19 2.40
N VAL A 276 -12.30 -3.41 3.00
CA VAL A 276 -12.68 -2.77 4.25
C VAL A 276 -13.42 -3.75 5.15
N ILE A 277 -13.21 -3.61 6.45
CA ILE A 277 -13.95 -4.29 7.51
C ILE A 277 -14.14 -3.33 8.68
N THR A 278 -15.31 -3.36 9.29
CA THR A 278 -15.61 -2.57 10.49
C THR A 278 -16.36 -3.43 11.51
N GLU A 279 -16.59 -2.92 12.70
CA GLU A 279 -17.45 -3.59 13.68
C GLU A 279 -18.86 -3.88 13.12
N GLU A 280 -19.36 -3.02 12.22
CA GLU A 280 -20.72 -3.08 11.67
C GLU A 280 -20.77 -3.76 10.28
N GLN A 281 -19.60 -3.95 9.62
CA GLN A 281 -19.51 -4.43 8.24
C GLN A 281 -18.54 -5.61 8.14
N LYS A 282 -18.99 -6.71 7.52
CA LYS A 282 -18.12 -7.86 7.20
C LYS A 282 -16.99 -7.49 6.25
N PRO A 283 -15.91 -8.31 6.18
CA PRO A 283 -14.85 -8.10 5.20
C PRO A 283 -15.43 -8.02 3.78
N THR A 284 -15.18 -6.93 3.10
CA THR A 284 -15.74 -6.69 1.76
C THR A 284 -14.68 -6.08 0.85
N VAL A 285 -14.57 -6.61 -0.36
CA VAL A 285 -13.83 -6.00 -1.46
C VAL A 285 -14.80 -5.15 -2.26
N TYR A 286 -14.38 -3.94 -2.60
CA TYR A 286 -15.13 -3.03 -3.47
C TYR A 286 -14.37 -2.77 -4.76
N LEU A 287 -15.11 -2.62 -5.84
CA LEU A 287 -14.65 -2.16 -7.16
C LEU A 287 -14.96 -0.66 -7.25
N CYS A 288 -13.97 0.12 -7.64
CA CYS A 288 -14.12 1.57 -7.80
C CYS A 288 -14.25 1.97 -9.26
N GLU A 289 -15.09 2.96 -9.49
CA GLU A 289 -15.21 3.69 -10.75
C GLU A 289 -14.99 5.17 -10.50
N ASN A 290 -14.43 5.89 -11.47
CA ASN A 290 -14.30 7.33 -11.40
C ASN A 290 -15.24 7.96 -12.42
N GLU A 291 -16.19 8.75 -11.94
CA GLU A 291 -17.11 9.53 -12.77
C GLU A 291 -16.95 11.02 -12.49
N ASN A 292 -16.39 11.76 -13.45
CA ASN A 292 -16.23 13.22 -13.36
C ASN A 292 -15.49 13.70 -12.09
N GLY A 293 -14.45 12.98 -11.67
CA GLY A 293 -13.65 13.32 -10.50
C GLY A 293 -14.25 12.90 -9.16
N LYS A 294 -15.35 12.15 -9.17
CA LYS A 294 -15.94 11.50 -8.00
C LYS A 294 -15.77 9.99 -8.10
N THR A 295 -15.36 9.38 -7.00
CA THR A 295 -15.23 7.92 -6.93
C THR A 295 -16.51 7.32 -6.38
N THR A 296 -17.09 6.39 -7.13
CA THR A 296 -18.16 5.49 -6.70
C THR A 296 -17.59 4.09 -6.51
N TYR A 297 -18.26 3.25 -5.75
CA TYR A 297 -17.81 1.88 -5.54
C TYR A 297 -18.96 0.94 -5.22
N GLU A 298 -18.83 -0.31 -5.65
CA GLU A 298 -19.77 -1.39 -5.40
C GLU A 298 -19.06 -2.65 -4.88
N PRO A 299 -19.73 -3.51 -4.11
CA PRO A 299 -19.14 -4.78 -3.66
C PRO A 299 -18.78 -5.66 -4.85
N ALA A 300 -17.57 -6.25 -4.82
CA ALA A 300 -17.18 -7.24 -5.81
C ALA A 300 -18.06 -8.51 -5.72
N SER A 301 -18.50 -9.03 -6.89
CA SER A 301 -19.24 -10.28 -6.95
C SER A 301 -18.35 -11.49 -6.62
N GLU A 302 -18.96 -12.62 -6.23
CA GLU A 302 -18.24 -13.87 -5.98
C GLU A 302 -17.51 -14.34 -7.26
N GLU A 303 -18.14 -14.22 -8.44
CA GLU A 303 -17.53 -14.59 -9.70
C GLU A 303 -16.27 -13.72 -9.98
N TRP A 304 -16.33 -12.41 -9.69
CA TRP A 304 -15.17 -11.53 -9.85
C TRP A 304 -14.02 -11.95 -8.92
N LEU A 305 -14.32 -12.26 -7.65
CA LEU A 305 -13.32 -12.71 -6.68
C LEU A 305 -12.66 -14.03 -7.09
N GLU A 306 -13.42 -15.00 -7.59
CA GLU A 306 -12.92 -16.27 -8.09
C GLU A 306 -12.05 -16.06 -9.35
N ALA A 307 -12.52 -15.25 -10.30
CA ALA A 307 -11.78 -14.91 -11.51
C ALA A 307 -10.45 -14.22 -11.18
N TYR A 308 -10.43 -13.32 -10.20
CA TYR A 308 -9.21 -12.68 -9.72
C TYR A 308 -8.20 -13.72 -9.21
N LEU A 309 -8.63 -14.63 -8.31
CA LEU A 309 -7.75 -15.67 -7.75
C LEU A 309 -7.22 -16.62 -8.84
N LYS A 310 -8.06 -17.00 -9.80
CA LYS A 310 -7.65 -17.81 -10.95
C LYS A 310 -6.60 -17.08 -11.79
N ARG A 311 -6.82 -15.80 -12.09
CA ARG A 311 -5.91 -14.97 -12.88
C ARG A 311 -4.52 -14.85 -12.25
N ILE A 312 -4.43 -14.52 -10.95
CA ILE A 312 -3.12 -14.34 -10.30
C ILE A 312 -2.32 -15.65 -10.20
N LYS A 313 -3.00 -16.80 -10.17
CA LYS A 313 -2.39 -18.14 -10.12
C LYS A 313 -2.12 -18.75 -11.48
N SER A 314 -2.65 -18.18 -12.57
CA SER A 314 -2.50 -18.74 -13.92
C SER A 314 -1.02 -18.85 -14.32
N PRO A 315 -0.63 -19.88 -15.06
CA PRO A 315 0.72 -20.00 -15.62
C PRO A 315 1.11 -18.75 -16.43
N ILE A 316 2.39 -18.44 -16.46
CA ILE A 316 2.92 -17.35 -17.30
C ILE A 316 3.23 -17.98 -18.66
N THR A 317 2.56 -17.49 -19.71
CA THR A 317 2.80 -17.92 -21.09
C THR A 317 3.77 -16.95 -21.77
N PHE A 318 4.62 -17.48 -22.64
CA PHE A 318 5.55 -16.74 -23.49
C PHE A 318 5.04 -16.93 -24.93
N ASP A 319 4.00 -16.17 -25.29
CA ASP A 319 3.46 -16.15 -26.64
C ASP A 319 4.25 -15.20 -27.55
#